data_7a738ee3a46f6c661e25a5740193e2ea
#
_entry.id   7a738ee3a46f6c661e25a5740193e2ea
#
_cell.length_a   1.000
_cell.length_b   1.000
_cell.length_c   1.000
_cell.angle_alpha   90.00
_cell.angle_beta   90.00
_cell.angle_gamma   90.00
#
_symmetry.space_group_name_H-M   'P 1'
#
loop_
_entity.id
_entity.type
_entity.pdbx_description
1 polymer ?
#
loop_
_entity_poly.entity_id
_entity_poly.type
_entity_poly.pdbx_seq_one_letter_code
_entity_poly.pdbx_strand_id
1 'polypeptide(L)'
;MKYTLLGKSGIEVSRITHGCMELGGGPWDVREDKENIALLNIALEHGITTFDTAESYGKGHSEEVVGQALHAVRDKVVLCTKVSKEHLHKNDVIAACEGSLRRLNTEYIDLYYIHWPNAEIDIGETMEAFLTLKEQGKIRAIGVSNFSVQQMQDAMRYAPLDALQPEYN
;
A
#
# COMPACT_ATOMS: atom_id res chain seq x y z
N MET A 1 17.56 4.34 12.78
CA MET A 1 16.86 4.60 11.50
C MET A 1 16.75 6.09 11.25
N LYS A 2 16.67 6.56 9.98
CA LYS A 2 16.34 7.95 9.62
C LYS A 2 14.89 7.99 9.12
N TYR A 3 14.19 9.10 9.39
CA TYR A 3 12.80 9.31 8.98
C TYR A 3 12.68 10.54 8.08
N THR A 4 11.59 10.64 7.35
CA THR A 4 11.27 11.77 6.47
C THR A 4 9.76 11.88 6.29
N LEU A 5 9.28 13.04 5.87
CA LEU A 5 7.88 13.20 5.50
C LEU A 5 7.62 12.63 4.10
N LEU A 6 6.50 11.94 3.96
CA LEU A 6 6.02 11.40 2.68
C LEU A 6 5.36 12.54 1.88
N GLY A 7 6.09 13.11 0.93
CA GLY A 7 5.59 14.19 0.11
C GLY A 7 5.01 15.35 0.95
N LYS A 8 3.76 15.70 0.69
CA LYS A 8 2.99 16.72 1.42
C LYS A 8 1.91 16.12 2.34
N SER A 9 1.87 14.79 2.48
CA SER A 9 0.82 14.10 3.26
C SER A 9 0.87 14.36 4.77
N GLY A 10 2.00 14.84 5.30
CA GLY A 10 2.24 14.97 6.73
C GLY A 10 2.55 13.64 7.44
N ILE A 11 2.61 12.52 6.71
CA ILE A 11 2.93 11.20 7.26
C ILE A 11 4.45 11.06 7.34
N GLU A 12 4.96 10.75 8.53
CA GLU A 12 6.37 10.43 8.72
C GLU A 12 6.62 8.95 8.39
N VAL A 13 7.61 8.68 7.56
CA VAL A 13 7.99 7.34 7.11
C VAL A 13 9.45 7.06 7.45
N SER A 14 9.80 5.81 7.76
CA SER A 14 11.20 5.40 7.78
C SER A 14 11.77 5.44 6.36
N ARG A 15 13.02 5.92 6.20
CA ARG A 15 13.64 6.03 4.87
C ARG A 15 13.92 4.69 4.20
N ILE A 16 13.90 3.62 4.97
CA ILE A 16 13.88 2.24 4.48
C ILE A 16 12.49 1.69 4.75
N THR A 17 11.85 1.17 3.71
CA THR A 17 10.56 0.50 3.77
C THR A 17 10.78 -1.01 3.71
N HIS A 18 10.10 -1.77 4.56
CA HIS A 18 10.10 -3.23 4.47
C HIS A 18 9.14 -3.68 3.37
N GLY A 19 9.68 -4.27 2.31
CA GLY A 19 8.87 -4.90 1.26
C GLY A 19 8.34 -6.25 1.73
N CYS A 20 7.03 -6.48 1.54
CA CYS A 20 6.32 -7.66 2.02
C CYS A 20 5.85 -8.60 0.89
N MET A 21 6.37 -8.47 -0.33
CA MET A 21 5.97 -9.29 -1.47
C MET A 21 6.20 -10.79 -1.21
N GLU A 22 7.34 -11.12 -0.63
CA GLU A 22 7.72 -12.51 -0.35
C GLU A 22 6.82 -13.16 0.71
N LEU A 23 6.21 -12.38 1.61
CA LEU A 23 5.31 -12.88 2.65
C LEU A 23 4.01 -13.48 2.08
N GLY A 24 3.73 -13.23 0.80
CA GLY A 24 2.60 -13.83 0.10
C GLY A 24 2.77 -15.31 -0.23
N GLY A 25 3.93 -15.89 0.10
CA GLY A 25 4.25 -17.26 -0.28
C GLY A 25 4.59 -17.39 -1.77
N GLY A 26 4.75 -18.61 -2.23
CA GLY A 26 5.08 -18.93 -3.61
C GLY A 26 6.50 -19.49 -3.76
N PRO A 27 7.08 -19.48 -4.99
CA PRO A 27 8.37 -20.16 -5.23
C PRO A 27 9.56 -19.48 -4.54
N TRP A 28 9.38 -18.27 -4.02
CA TRP A 28 10.44 -17.45 -3.43
C TRP A 28 10.46 -17.45 -1.90
N ASP A 29 9.38 -17.87 -1.26
CA ASP A 29 9.30 -17.93 0.20
C ASP A 29 8.79 -19.31 0.66
N VAL A 30 9.64 -20.00 1.39
CA VAL A 30 9.35 -21.30 2.02
C VAL A 30 9.18 -21.18 3.54
N ARG A 31 9.22 -19.94 4.08
CA ARG A 31 9.09 -19.69 5.51
C ARG A 31 7.63 -19.82 5.95
N GLU A 32 7.45 -20.26 7.18
CA GLU A 32 6.14 -20.22 7.81
C GLU A 32 5.75 -18.81 8.23
N ASP A 33 4.46 -18.50 8.30
CA ASP A 33 3.95 -17.19 8.73
C ASP A 33 4.52 -16.73 10.07
N LYS A 34 4.73 -17.67 10.99
CA LYS A 34 5.36 -17.38 12.29
C LYS A 34 6.75 -16.78 12.14
N GLU A 35 7.54 -17.25 11.21
CA GLU A 35 8.88 -16.74 10.93
C GLU A 35 8.81 -15.36 10.27
N ASN A 36 7.88 -15.20 9.34
CA ASN A 36 7.62 -13.94 8.67
C ASN A 36 7.14 -12.86 9.67
N ILE A 37 6.24 -13.18 10.58
CA ILE A 37 5.80 -12.29 11.66
C ILE A 37 6.99 -11.90 12.57
N ALA A 38 7.85 -12.85 12.91
CA ALA A 38 9.04 -12.55 13.70
C ALA A 38 10.00 -11.59 12.99
N LEU A 39 10.20 -11.74 11.67
CA LEU A 39 11.02 -10.82 10.86
C LEU A 39 10.43 -9.42 10.81
N LEU A 40 9.11 -9.26 10.67
CA LEU A 40 8.45 -7.95 10.70
C LEU A 40 8.64 -7.26 12.06
N ASN A 41 8.53 -8.01 13.15
CA ASN A 41 8.78 -7.47 14.49
C ASN A 41 10.25 -7.05 14.69
N ILE A 42 11.21 -7.85 14.22
CA ILE A 42 12.63 -7.47 14.22
C ILE A 42 12.87 -6.19 13.40
N ALA A 43 12.26 -6.06 12.23
CA ALA A 43 12.36 -4.85 11.42
C ALA A 43 11.87 -3.62 12.19
N LEU A 44 10.72 -3.74 12.87
CA LEU A 44 10.15 -2.69 13.72
C LEU A 44 11.07 -2.32 14.87
N GLU A 45 11.64 -3.30 15.59
CA GLU A 45 12.60 -3.09 16.69
C GLU A 45 13.85 -2.34 16.23
N HIS A 46 14.24 -2.49 14.95
CA HIS A 46 15.35 -1.74 14.34
C HIS A 46 14.93 -0.39 13.75
N GLY A 47 13.68 0.02 13.99
CA GLY A 47 13.13 1.33 13.64
C GLY A 47 12.61 1.45 12.21
N ILE A 48 12.42 0.33 11.49
CA ILE A 48 11.66 0.34 10.24
C ILE A 48 10.19 0.40 10.61
N THR A 49 9.54 1.54 10.31
CA THR A 49 8.13 1.77 10.65
C THR A 49 7.22 1.73 9.43
N THR A 50 7.77 1.63 8.22
CA THR A 50 7.01 1.61 6.97
C THR A 50 7.05 0.22 6.35
N PHE A 51 5.87 -0.36 6.09
CA PHE A 51 5.69 -1.71 5.54
C PHE A 51 4.84 -1.63 4.28
N ASP A 52 5.32 -2.24 3.20
CA ASP A 52 4.72 -2.16 1.87
C ASP A 52 4.29 -3.54 1.39
N THR A 53 3.00 -3.71 1.16
CA THR A 53 2.38 -4.93 0.65
C THR A 53 1.49 -4.63 -0.58
N ALA A 54 0.67 -5.59 -1.02
CA ALA A 54 -0.34 -5.44 -2.05
C ALA A 54 -1.38 -6.57 -1.96
N GLU A 55 -2.61 -6.31 -2.42
CA GLU A 55 -3.67 -7.35 -2.51
C GLU A 55 -3.28 -8.52 -3.42
N SER A 56 -2.41 -8.29 -4.41
CA SER A 56 -1.95 -9.32 -5.33
C SER A 56 -0.90 -10.26 -4.73
N TYR A 57 -0.22 -9.86 -3.64
CA TYR A 57 0.85 -10.67 -3.04
C TYR A 57 0.25 -11.88 -2.31
N GLY A 58 0.40 -13.06 -2.93
CA GLY A 58 -0.21 -14.28 -2.44
C GLY A 58 -1.73 -14.22 -2.37
N LYS A 59 -2.38 -13.45 -3.26
CA LYS A 59 -3.85 -13.24 -3.25
C LYS A 59 -4.36 -12.68 -1.91
N GLY A 60 -3.60 -11.77 -1.33
CA GLY A 60 -3.90 -11.11 -0.06
C GLY A 60 -3.24 -11.74 1.17
N HIS A 61 -2.61 -12.89 1.05
CA HIS A 61 -1.94 -13.55 2.18
C HIS A 61 -0.87 -12.68 2.83
N SER A 62 -0.07 -11.94 2.03
CA SER A 62 0.90 -10.98 2.56
C SER A 62 0.24 -9.93 3.45
N GLU A 63 -0.93 -9.40 3.08
CA GLU A 63 -1.66 -8.44 3.90
C GLU A 63 -2.16 -9.08 5.21
N GLU A 64 -2.56 -10.35 5.20
CA GLU A 64 -2.97 -11.09 6.41
C GLU A 64 -1.80 -11.25 7.38
N VAL A 65 -0.61 -11.64 6.88
CA VAL A 65 0.60 -11.78 7.69
C VAL A 65 1.04 -10.42 8.28
N VAL A 66 1.02 -9.36 7.48
CA VAL A 66 1.33 -8.00 7.92
C VAL A 66 0.33 -7.53 8.98
N GLY A 67 -0.96 -7.75 8.76
CA GLY A 67 -2.03 -7.41 9.70
C GLY A 67 -1.85 -8.14 11.02
N GLN A 68 -1.59 -9.44 10.99
CA GLN A 68 -1.35 -10.23 12.19
C GLN A 68 -0.12 -9.75 12.97
N ALA A 69 0.98 -9.41 12.29
CA ALA A 69 2.21 -8.96 12.93
C ALA A 69 2.09 -7.59 13.59
N LEU A 70 1.37 -6.64 12.94
CA LEU A 70 1.48 -5.22 13.28
C LEU A 70 0.20 -4.62 13.90
N HIS A 71 -0.90 -5.39 14.01
CA HIS A 71 -2.17 -4.90 14.57
C HIS A 71 -2.00 -4.26 15.97
N ALA A 72 -1.23 -4.89 16.85
CA ALA A 72 -1.04 -4.40 18.22
C ALA A 72 -0.26 -3.07 18.32
N VAL A 73 0.40 -2.67 17.24
CA VAL A 73 1.23 -1.46 17.14
C VAL A 73 0.84 -0.58 15.97
N ARG A 74 -0.41 -0.72 15.51
CA ARG A 74 -0.93 -0.07 14.29
C ARG A 74 -0.68 1.45 14.24
N ASP A 75 -0.77 2.13 15.35
CA ASP A 75 -0.55 3.56 15.51
C ASP A 75 0.93 3.98 15.39
N LYS A 76 1.86 3.02 15.45
CA LYS A 76 3.31 3.25 15.38
C LYS A 76 3.91 2.92 14.01
N VAL A 77 3.10 2.42 13.09
CA VAL A 77 3.54 1.96 11.77
C VAL A 77 2.78 2.65 10.65
N VAL A 78 3.43 2.73 9.50
CA VAL A 78 2.85 3.19 8.24
C VAL A 78 2.63 1.96 7.36
N LEU A 79 1.36 1.65 7.07
CA LEU A 79 0.98 0.55 6.20
C LEU A 79 0.68 1.08 4.79
N CYS A 80 1.43 0.54 3.83
CA CYS A 80 1.23 0.79 2.41
C CYS A 80 0.70 -0.48 1.76
N THR A 81 -0.37 -0.35 0.96
CA THR A 81 -0.84 -1.45 0.11
C THR A 81 -1.33 -0.92 -1.24
N LYS A 82 -1.69 -1.81 -2.15
CA LYS A 82 -1.90 -1.46 -3.57
C LYS A 82 -3.11 -2.18 -4.14
N VAL A 83 -3.91 -1.47 -4.92
CA VAL A 83 -4.96 -2.06 -5.76
C VAL A 83 -4.36 -2.56 -7.08
N SER A 84 -4.76 -3.74 -7.51
CA SER A 84 -4.34 -4.36 -8.76
C SER A 84 -4.94 -3.66 -9.98
N LYS A 85 -4.25 -3.70 -11.12
CA LYS A 85 -4.70 -3.05 -12.36
C LYS A 85 -6.03 -3.59 -12.91
N GLU A 86 -6.42 -4.78 -12.48
CA GLU A 86 -7.69 -5.41 -12.83
C GLU A 86 -8.89 -4.81 -12.06
N HIS A 87 -8.63 -4.13 -10.93
CA HIS A 87 -9.64 -3.59 -10.02
C HIS A 87 -9.69 -2.06 -10.03
N LEU A 88 -9.42 -1.40 -11.17
CA LEU A 88 -9.35 0.07 -11.25
C LEU A 88 -10.69 0.75 -11.58
N HIS A 89 -11.76 0.03 -11.87
CA HIS A 89 -13.10 0.62 -11.90
C HIS A 89 -13.51 1.09 -10.50
N LYS A 90 -14.27 2.18 -10.43
CA LYS A 90 -14.60 2.86 -9.16
C LYS A 90 -15.09 1.93 -8.05
N ASN A 91 -16.04 1.06 -8.35
CA ASN A 91 -16.60 0.15 -7.36
C ASN A 91 -15.61 -0.96 -6.97
N ASP A 92 -14.77 -1.39 -7.89
CA ASP A 92 -13.77 -2.42 -7.66
C ASP A 92 -12.62 -1.88 -6.80
N VAL A 93 -12.18 -0.63 -7.01
CA VAL A 93 -11.21 0.04 -6.11
C VAL A 93 -11.72 0.08 -4.68
N ILE A 94 -13.00 0.47 -4.50
CA ILE A 94 -13.61 0.56 -3.17
C ILE A 94 -13.66 -0.83 -2.53
N ALA A 95 -14.13 -1.84 -3.26
CA ALA A 95 -14.22 -3.22 -2.78
C ALA A 95 -12.83 -3.81 -2.45
N ALA A 96 -11.83 -3.55 -3.30
CA ALA A 96 -10.44 -3.96 -3.09
C ALA A 96 -9.86 -3.32 -1.83
N CYS A 97 -10.03 -2.01 -1.64
CA CYS A 97 -9.60 -1.30 -0.43
C CYS A 97 -10.23 -1.89 0.83
N GLU A 98 -11.54 -2.13 0.82
CA GLU A 98 -12.24 -2.76 1.94
C GLU A 98 -11.76 -4.20 2.20
N GLY A 99 -11.40 -4.93 1.13
CA GLY A 99 -10.74 -6.22 1.22
C GLY A 99 -9.38 -6.12 1.92
N SER A 100 -8.55 -5.17 1.50
CA SER A 100 -7.24 -4.91 2.11
C SER A 100 -7.35 -4.51 3.58
N LEU A 101 -8.31 -3.63 3.94
CA LEU A 101 -8.56 -3.24 5.33
C LEU A 101 -8.89 -4.45 6.21
N ARG A 102 -9.73 -5.37 5.71
CA ARG A 102 -10.08 -6.60 6.45
C ARG A 102 -8.87 -7.51 6.65
N ARG A 103 -8.06 -7.74 5.59
CA ARG A 103 -6.86 -8.60 5.67
C ARG A 103 -5.78 -8.00 6.57
N LEU A 104 -5.56 -6.69 6.47
CA LEU A 104 -4.63 -5.95 7.32
C LEU A 104 -5.15 -5.76 8.76
N ASN A 105 -6.40 -6.13 9.04
CA ASN A 105 -7.05 -5.96 10.35
C ASN A 105 -6.91 -4.52 10.89
N THR A 106 -7.28 -3.54 10.08
CA THR A 106 -7.17 -2.11 10.38
C THR A 106 -8.33 -1.32 9.79
N GLU A 107 -8.63 -0.16 10.36
CA GLU A 107 -9.68 0.73 9.88
C GLU A 107 -9.18 1.71 8.80
N TYR A 108 -7.87 1.87 8.65
CA TYR A 108 -7.29 2.78 7.67
C TYR A 108 -5.96 2.27 7.10
N ILE A 109 -5.66 2.67 5.87
CA ILE A 109 -4.39 2.48 5.17
C ILE A 109 -3.69 3.84 5.12
N ASP A 110 -2.40 3.90 5.46
CA ASP A 110 -1.67 5.17 5.43
C ASP A 110 -1.38 5.63 4.01
N LEU A 111 -0.99 4.71 3.13
CA LEU A 111 -0.70 5.01 1.74
C LEU A 111 -1.26 3.92 0.83
N TYR A 112 -2.23 4.29 0.01
CA TYR A 112 -2.85 3.38 -0.96
C TYR A 112 -2.36 3.69 -2.36
N TYR A 113 -1.86 2.68 -3.06
CA TYR A 113 -1.30 2.83 -4.39
C TYR A 113 -2.19 2.23 -5.48
N ILE A 114 -2.16 2.83 -6.67
CA ILE A 114 -2.43 2.10 -7.91
C ILE A 114 -1.17 1.30 -8.23
N HIS A 115 -1.26 -0.04 -8.25
CA HIS A 115 -0.09 -0.93 -8.41
C HIS A 115 0.54 -0.82 -9.81
N TRP A 116 -0.30 -0.84 -10.84
CA TRP A 116 0.07 -0.68 -12.25
C TRP A 116 -1.01 0.13 -12.96
N PRO A 117 -0.64 0.97 -13.93
CA PRO A 117 -1.64 1.64 -14.76
C PRO A 117 -2.40 0.64 -15.64
N ASN A 118 -3.65 0.97 -15.95
CA ASN A 118 -4.46 0.25 -16.94
C ASN A 118 -5.02 1.26 -17.95
N ALA A 119 -4.60 1.14 -19.22
CA ALA A 119 -5.00 2.07 -20.26
C ALA A 119 -6.46 1.86 -20.74
N GLU A 120 -7.10 0.75 -20.37
CA GLU A 120 -8.48 0.43 -20.76
C GLU A 120 -9.50 1.07 -19.80
N ILE A 121 -9.05 1.58 -18.65
CA ILE A 121 -9.90 2.18 -17.61
C ILE A 121 -9.55 3.66 -17.49
N ASP A 122 -10.57 4.53 -17.48
CA ASP A 122 -10.39 5.97 -17.29
C ASP A 122 -9.77 6.26 -15.93
N ILE A 123 -8.62 6.92 -15.93
CA ILE A 123 -7.91 7.27 -14.69
C ILE A 123 -8.75 8.16 -13.77
N GLY A 124 -9.64 8.98 -14.33
CA GLY A 124 -10.57 9.83 -13.57
C GLY A 124 -11.51 9.01 -12.70
N GLU A 125 -12.07 7.92 -13.24
CA GLU A 125 -12.93 7.00 -12.50
C GLU A 125 -12.18 6.39 -11.29
N THR A 126 -10.95 5.93 -11.53
CA THR A 126 -10.08 5.39 -10.48
C THR A 126 -9.79 6.43 -9.40
N MET A 127 -9.39 7.65 -9.81
CA MET A 127 -9.04 8.71 -8.87
C MET A 127 -10.24 9.21 -8.05
N GLU A 128 -11.45 9.21 -8.61
CA GLU A 128 -12.68 9.49 -7.85
C GLU A 128 -12.91 8.48 -6.71
N ALA A 129 -12.62 7.19 -6.96
CA ALA A 129 -12.70 6.18 -5.91
C ALA A 129 -11.68 6.44 -4.79
N PHE A 130 -10.45 6.81 -5.14
CA PHE A 130 -9.41 7.16 -4.15
C PHE A 130 -9.81 8.39 -3.32
N LEU A 131 -10.39 9.42 -3.94
CA LEU A 131 -10.90 10.59 -3.22
C LEU A 131 -12.02 10.20 -2.26
N THR A 132 -12.97 9.38 -2.71
CA THR A 132 -14.06 8.87 -1.85
C THR A 132 -13.51 8.10 -0.65
N LEU A 133 -12.52 7.22 -0.84
CA LEU A 133 -11.88 6.47 0.24
C LEU A 133 -11.14 7.41 1.22
N LYS A 134 -10.51 8.46 0.69
CA LYS A 134 -9.82 9.46 1.51
C LYS A 134 -10.80 10.29 2.34
N GLU A 135 -11.91 10.72 1.76
CA GLU A 135 -13.00 11.42 2.47
C GLU A 135 -13.63 10.57 3.57
N GLN A 136 -13.73 9.24 3.34
CA GLN A 136 -14.21 8.28 4.35
C GLN A 136 -13.16 7.97 5.43
N GLY A 137 -11.94 8.50 5.32
CA GLY A 137 -10.85 8.20 6.25
C GLY A 137 -10.25 6.78 6.11
N LYS A 138 -10.65 6.03 5.08
CA LYS A 138 -10.14 4.68 4.82
C LYS A 138 -8.70 4.66 4.28
N ILE A 139 -8.29 5.75 3.60
CA ILE A 139 -6.91 5.97 3.17
C ILE A 139 -6.45 7.37 3.57
N ARG A 140 -5.16 7.53 3.91
CA ARG A 140 -4.61 8.83 4.31
C ARG A 140 -3.86 9.54 3.19
N ALA A 141 -3.14 8.79 2.36
CA ALA A 141 -2.35 9.30 1.24
C ALA A 141 -2.58 8.46 -0.03
N ILE A 142 -2.38 9.09 -1.19
CA ILE A 142 -2.58 8.51 -2.52
C ILE A 142 -1.23 8.37 -3.20
N GLY A 143 -0.92 7.15 -3.67
CA GLY A 143 0.28 6.87 -4.43
C GLY A 143 -0.01 6.19 -5.76
N VAL A 144 1.00 6.19 -6.63
CA VAL A 144 1.00 5.40 -7.87
C VAL A 144 2.31 4.63 -7.98
N SER A 145 2.26 3.46 -8.62
CA SER A 145 3.43 2.63 -8.88
C SER A 145 3.50 2.31 -10.36
N ASN A 146 4.72 2.29 -10.92
CA ASN A 146 4.97 1.97 -12.33
C ASN A 146 4.33 2.94 -13.34
N PHE A 147 4.03 4.16 -12.93
CA PHE A 147 3.47 5.20 -13.78
C PHE A 147 4.57 5.98 -14.50
N SER A 148 4.35 6.28 -15.77
CA SER A 148 5.13 7.27 -16.51
C SER A 148 4.81 8.70 -16.02
N VAL A 149 5.67 9.66 -16.38
CA VAL A 149 5.43 11.09 -16.08
C VAL A 149 4.08 11.56 -16.63
N GLN A 150 3.72 11.14 -17.85
CA GLN A 150 2.44 11.52 -18.47
C GLN A 150 1.26 10.96 -17.69
N GLN A 151 1.31 9.68 -17.30
CA GLN A 151 0.25 9.04 -16.50
C GLN A 151 0.09 9.69 -15.14
N MET A 152 1.19 10.08 -14.48
CA MET A 152 1.12 10.86 -13.25
C MET A 152 0.44 12.21 -13.46
N GLN A 153 0.80 12.94 -14.52
CA GLN A 153 0.19 14.22 -14.84
C GLN A 153 -1.32 14.08 -15.12
N ASP A 154 -1.74 13.01 -15.77
CA ASP A 154 -3.14 12.73 -16.03
C ASP A 154 -3.91 12.43 -14.73
N ALA A 155 -3.36 11.59 -13.84
CA ALA A 155 -3.94 11.32 -12.52
C ALA A 155 -3.99 12.59 -11.64
N MET A 156 -2.97 13.43 -11.69
CA MET A 156 -2.88 14.68 -10.91
C MET A 156 -3.89 15.76 -11.33
N ARG A 157 -4.60 15.59 -12.46
CA ARG A 157 -5.75 16.45 -12.81
C ARG A 157 -6.94 16.27 -11.87
N TYR A 158 -7.02 15.12 -11.21
CA TYR A 158 -8.15 14.75 -10.33
C TYR A 158 -7.78 14.86 -8.86
N ALA A 159 -6.58 14.42 -8.46
CA ALA A 159 -6.11 14.51 -7.09
C ALA A 159 -4.58 14.65 -7.02
N PRO A 160 -4.03 15.30 -5.98
CA PRO A 160 -2.60 15.31 -5.76
C PRO A 160 -2.10 13.91 -5.43
N LEU A 161 -0.92 13.55 -5.95
CA LEU A 161 -0.22 12.32 -5.61
C LEU A 161 0.80 12.62 -4.49
N ASP A 162 0.79 11.80 -3.45
CA ASP A 162 1.69 11.92 -2.31
C ASP A 162 2.97 11.10 -2.52
N ALA A 163 2.92 10.04 -3.34
CA ALA A 163 4.04 9.14 -3.58
C ALA A 163 4.05 8.54 -4.98
N LEU A 164 5.26 8.26 -5.46
CA LEU A 164 5.53 7.42 -6.63
C LEU A 164 6.45 6.27 -6.20
N GLN A 165 6.10 5.04 -6.56
CA GLN A 165 6.94 3.85 -6.41
C GLN A 165 7.39 3.34 -7.79
N PRO A 166 8.53 3.80 -8.32
CA PRO A 166 9.08 3.31 -9.57
C PRO A 166 10.07 2.20 -9.33
N GLU A 167 10.40 1.44 -10.35
CA GLU A 167 11.64 0.68 -10.39
C GLU A 167 12.84 1.65 -10.36
N TYR A 168 13.81 1.36 -9.49
CA TYR A 168 15.02 2.16 -9.35
C TYR A 168 16.25 1.33 -9.71
N ASN A 169 16.94 1.71 -10.78
CA ASN A 169 18.15 1.05 -11.31
C ASN A 169 19.12 2.07 -11.93
#